data_a13d00a30e3e347c15429390b3a7af31
#
_entry.id   a13d00a30e3e347c15429390b3a7af31
#
_cell.length_a   1.000
_cell.length_b   1.000
_cell.length_c   1.000
_cell.angle_alpha   90.00
_cell.angle_beta   90.00
_cell.angle_gamma   90.00
#
_symmetry.space_group_name_H-M   'P 1'
#
loop_
_entity.id
_entity.type
_entity.pdbx_description
1 polymer ?
#
loop_
_entity_poly.entity_id
_entity_poly.type
_entity_poly.pdbx_seq_one_letter_code
_entity_poly.pdbx_strand_id
1 'polypeptide(L)'
;KEVAGIYAKGLDKADVQKNVDGQVGIIKGADADFYFLQEVDEKADRSYKIDMKSAFSSATELSSTYAENFHTANLFYPFNDPIGKTKAGILTLSKYNIESAVRRSFPLTDSFIDKLFDLDRCFAVQYLPIEGSDKKLVMINLHMSAYDEGGTVRAQQLEMLNFVLKQEYEKGNYVVAGGDF
;
A
#
# COMPACT_ATOMS: atom_id res chain seq x y z
N LYS A 1 4.73 -9.71 -22.67
CA LYS A 1 6.03 -9.40 -22.01
C LYS A 1 6.58 -8.01 -22.41
N GLU A 2 6.32 -7.53 -23.62
CA GLU A 2 6.73 -6.19 -24.08
C GLU A 2 5.81 -5.07 -23.55
N VAL A 3 4.59 -5.39 -23.21
CA VAL A 3 3.57 -4.45 -22.72
C VAL A 3 3.86 -3.97 -21.28
N ALA A 4 4.46 -4.80 -20.44
CA ALA A 4 4.74 -4.45 -19.04
C ALA A 4 5.75 -3.29 -18.89
N GLY A 5 6.70 -3.14 -19.83
CA GLY A 5 7.67 -2.05 -19.80
C GLY A 5 7.10 -0.70 -20.23
N ILE A 6 6.05 -0.70 -21.07
CA ILE A 6 5.44 0.53 -21.61
C ILE A 6 4.56 1.23 -20.55
N TYR A 7 3.99 0.47 -19.62
CA TYR A 7 3.06 1.01 -18.60
C TYR A 7 3.66 1.17 -17.20
N ALA A 8 4.96 0.94 -17.05
CA ALA A 8 5.64 1.12 -15.76
C ALA A 8 5.73 2.60 -15.32
N LYS A 9 5.49 3.52 -16.24
CA LYS A 9 5.49 4.97 -16.04
C LYS A 9 4.31 5.58 -16.77
N GLY A 10 3.71 6.65 -16.22
CA GLY A 10 2.66 7.39 -16.91
C GLY A 10 3.16 8.01 -18.23
N LEU A 11 2.28 8.15 -19.22
CA LEU A 11 2.63 8.69 -20.54
C LEU A 11 3.16 10.12 -20.41
N ASP A 12 2.46 10.98 -19.69
CA ASP A 12 2.86 12.32 -19.34
C ASP A 12 2.23 12.78 -18.02
N LYS A 13 2.62 13.95 -17.53
CA LYS A 13 2.13 14.49 -16.26
C LYS A 13 0.62 14.76 -16.28
N ALA A 14 0.07 15.21 -17.40
CA ALA A 14 -1.35 15.54 -17.51
C ALA A 14 -2.21 14.27 -17.47
N ASP A 15 -1.74 13.20 -18.12
CA ASP A 15 -2.38 11.89 -18.09
C ASP A 15 -2.38 11.29 -16.68
N VAL A 16 -1.24 11.33 -15.98
CA VAL A 16 -1.17 10.88 -14.58
C VAL A 16 -2.09 11.70 -13.68
N GLN A 17 -2.11 13.03 -13.84
CA GLN A 17 -3.00 13.89 -13.04
C GLN A 17 -4.48 13.53 -13.30
N LYS A 18 -4.86 13.35 -14.56
CA LYS A 18 -6.22 12.93 -14.92
C LYS A 18 -6.61 11.60 -14.28
N ASN A 19 -5.68 10.64 -14.26
CA ASN A 19 -5.90 9.34 -13.63
C ASN A 19 -6.07 9.48 -12.10
N VAL A 20 -5.24 10.30 -11.46
CA VAL A 20 -5.35 10.60 -10.01
C VAL A 20 -6.68 11.27 -9.70
N ASP A 21 -7.10 12.25 -10.49
CA ASP A 21 -8.39 12.93 -10.33
C ASP A 21 -9.56 11.95 -10.52
N GLY A 22 -9.44 11.04 -11.48
CA GLY A 22 -10.41 9.94 -11.68
C GLY A 22 -10.50 9.01 -10.48
N GLN A 23 -9.37 8.61 -9.90
CA GLN A 23 -9.32 7.78 -8.69
C GLN A 23 -9.94 8.51 -7.49
N VAL A 24 -9.66 9.80 -7.31
CA VAL A 24 -10.33 10.64 -6.29
C VAL A 24 -11.84 10.63 -6.49
N GLY A 25 -12.31 10.76 -7.73
CA GLY A 25 -13.72 10.69 -8.06
C GLY A 25 -14.37 9.36 -7.68
N ILE A 26 -13.67 8.24 -7.93
CA ILE A 26 -14.12 6.89 -7.56
C ILE A 26 -14.21 6.76 -6.03
N ILE A 27 -13.18 7.18 -5.29
CA ILE A 27 -13.16 7.12 -3.83
C ILE A 27 -14.34 7.90 -3.25
N LYS A 28 -14.56 9.14 -3.72
CA LYS A 28 -15.70 9.96 -3.28
C LYS A 28 -17.05 9.36 -3.64
N GLY A 29 -17.17 8.80 -4.84
CA GLY A 29 -18.42 8.22 -5.32
C GLY A 29 -18.79 6.88 -4.67
N ALA A 30 -17.81 6.12 -4.22
CA ALA A 30 -18.06 4.85 -3.55
C ALA A 30 -18.62 4.99 -2.14
N ASP A 31 -18.39 6.13 -1.49
CA ASP A 31 -18.86 6.45 -0.13
C ASP A 31 -18.66 5.31 0.90
N ALA A 32 -17.57 4.56 0.75
CA ALA A 32 -17.24 3.47 1.65
C ALA A 32 -16.72 4.01 3.01
N ASP A 33 -16.82 3.20 4.05
CA ASP A 33 -16.33 3.56 5.38
C ASP A 33 -14.81 3.48 5.46
N PHE A 34 -14.21 2.58 4.67
CA PHE A 34 -12.76 2.32 4.63
C PHE A 34 -12.28 2.10 3.21
N TYR A 35 -11.04 2.52 2.94
CA TYR A 35 -10.34 2.25 1.69
C TYR A 35 -8.94 1.73 1.98
N PHE A 36 -8.58 0.64 1.34
CA PHE A 36 -7.22 0.11 1.29
C PHE A 36 -6.64 0.35 -0.10
N LEU A 37 -5.68 1.24 -0.19
CA LEU A 37 -5.02 1.63 -1.42
C LEU A 37 -3.57 1.16 -1.41
N GLN A 38 -3.14 0.53 -2.48
CA GLN A 38 -1.77 0.09 -2.69
C GLN A 38 -1.12 0.89 -3.81
N GLU A 39 0.21 0.85 -3.91
CA GLU A 39 1.01 1.57 -4.91
C GLU A 39 0.76 3.09 -4.94
N VAL A 40 0.50 3.67 -3.78
CA VAL A 40 0.28 5.11 -3.65
C VAL A 40 1.62 5.83 -3.65
N ASP A 41 1.94 6.54 -4.74
CA ASP A 41 3.19 7.28 -4.90
C ASP A 41 3.22 8.56 -4.07
N GLU A 42 4.38 8.80 -3.46
CA GLU A 42 4.74 10.06 -2.83
C GLU A 42 5.90 10.70 -3.60
N LYS A 43 5.59 11.53 -4.60
CA LYS A 43 6.58 12.24 -5.45
C LYS A 43 7.55 11.34 -6.22
N ALA A 44 7.08 10.19 -6.72
CA ALA A 44 7.87 9.28 -7.55
C ALA A 44 8.10 9.85 -8.98
N ASP A 45 9.24 9.50 -9.58
CA ASP A 45 9.53 9.93 -10.96
C ASP A 45 8.56 9.29 -11.96
N ARG A 46 8.16 8.03 -11.74
CA ARG A 46 7.19 7.30 -12.57
C ARG A 46 5.82 7.97 -12.66
N SER A 47 5.46 8.75 -11.65
CA SER A 47 4.21 9.51 -11.56
C SER A 47 4.43 11.02 -11.69
N TYR A 48 5.53 11.44 -12.33
CA TYR A 48 5.88 12.86 -12.55
C TYR A 48 5.86 13.70 -11.26
N LYS A 49 6.23 13.08 -10.15
CA LYS A 49 6.26 13.69 -8.79
C LYS A 49 4.90 14.18 -8.29
N ILE A 50 3.82 13.66 -8.84
CA ILE A 50 2.48 13.88 -8.29
C ILE A 50 2.41 13.18 -6.94
N ASP A 51 2.00 13.91 -5.91
CA ASP A 51 1.81 13.38 -4.56
C ASP A 51 0.41 12.79 -4.43
N MET A 52 0.28 11.51 -4.79
CA MET A 52 -1.00 10.79 -4.73
C MET A 52 -1.51 10.66 -3.29
N LYS A 53 -0.59 10.46 -2.32
CA LYS A 53 -0.96 10.38 -0.90
C LYS A 53 -1.70 11.64 -0.46
N SER A 54 -1.12 12.80 -0.73
CA SER A 54 -1.74 14.08 -0.39
C SER A 54 -3.02 14.32 -1.19
N ALA A 55 -3.06 13.94 -2.48
CA ALA A 55 -4.26 14.07 -3.30
C ALA A 55 -5.44 13.29 -2.73
N PHE A 56 -5.25 12.03 -2.37
CA PHE A 56 -6.32 11.19 -1.80
C PHE A 56 -6.74 11.66 -0.40
N SER A 57 -5.79 11.94 0.48
CA SER A 57 -6.08 12.34 1.87
C SER A 57 -6.79 13.69 1.92
N SER A 58 -6.30 14.71 1.17
CA SER A 58 -6.88 16.05 1.19
C SER A 58 -8.23 16.13 0.48
N ALA A 59 -8.42 15.36 -0.60
CA ALA A 59 -9.66 15.40 -1.36
C ALA A 59 -10.85 14.72 -0.66
N THR A 60 -10.58 13.80 0.27
CA THR A 60 -11.60 13.00 0.95
C THR A 60 -11.93 13.48 2.35
N GLU A 61 -11.05 14.27 2.98
CA GLU A 61 -11.16 14.71 4.38
C GLU A 61 -11.27 13.54 5.38
N LEU A 62 -10.86 12.33 4.97
CA LEU A 62 -10.90 11.13 5.78
C LEU A 62 -9.66 11.03 6.69
N SER A 63 -9.82 10.36 7.82
CA SER A 63 -8.67 9.93 8.63
C SER A 63 -7.77 9.03 7.80
N SER A 64 -6.46 9.25 7.82
CA SER A 64 -5.54 8.53 6.95
C SER A 64 -4.27 8.08 7.64
N THR A 65 -3.77 6.91 7.25
CA THR A 65 -2.45 6.41 7.62
C THR A 65 -1.71 5.89 6.39
N TYR A 66 -0.43 6.20 6.30
CA TYR A 66 0.43 5.80 5.19
C TYR A 66 1.61 4.99 5.69
N ALA A 67 1.89 3.87 5.04
CA ALA A 67 3.06 3.04 5.29
C ALA A 67 3.86 2.88 4.01
N GLU A 68 5.08 3.40 4.00
CA GLU A 68 6.01 3.25 2.88
C GLU A 68 6.39 1.77 2.72
N ASN A 69 6.30 1.26 1.50
CA ASN A 69 6.61 -0.12 1.16
C ASN A 69 7.50 -0.29 -0.08
N PHE A 70 7.88 0.82 -0.69
CA PHE A 70 8.81 0.83 -1.79
C PHE A 70 9.58 2.15 -1.82
N HIS A 71 10.89 2.08 -1.65
CA HIS A 71 11.76 3.24 -1.74
C HIS A 71 13.03 2.89 -2.48
N THR A 72 13.25 3.52 -3.64
CA THR A 72 14.51 3.41 -4.36
C THR A 72 15.03 4.79 -4.75
N ALA A 73 16.34 4.97 -4.56
CA ALA A 73 16.99 6.22 -4.94
C ALA A 73 17.12 6.37 -6.47
N ASN A 74 17.21 5.25 -7.18
CA ASN A 74 17.29 5.24 -8.63
C ASN A 74 17.08 3.81 -9.18
N LEU A 75 15.96 3.58 -9.84
CA LEU A 75 15.69 2.33 -10.53
C LEU A 75 15.94 2.51 -12.03
N PHE A 76 17.05 1.94 -12.52
CA PHE A 76 17.49 2.04 -13.92
C PHE A 76 16.73 1.13 -14.89
N TYR A 77 15.73 0.42 -14.41
CA TYR A 77 14.91 -0.47 -15.22
C TYR A 77 13.53 0.15 -15.53
N PRO A 78 12.98 0.00 -16.74
CA PRO A 78 13.64 -0.52 -17.96
C PRO A 78 14.74 0.42 -18.47
N PHE A 79 15.80 -0.12 -19.09
CA PHE A 79 16.98 0.66 -19.52
C PHE A 79 16.67 1.75 -20.55
N ASN A 80 15.60 1.60 -21.32
CA ASN A 80 15.18 2.56 -22.36
C ASN A 80 14.29 3.69 -21.80
N ASP A 81 13.65 3.49 -20.65
CA ASP A 81 12.87 4.51 -19.93
C ASP A 81 12.87 4.20 -18.43
N PRO A 82 13.94 4.55 -17.70
CA PRO A 82 14.10 4.22 -16.30
C PRO A 82 12.98 4.76 -15.42
N ILE A 83 12.49 3.94 -14.49
CA ILE A 83 11.48 4.35 -13.50
C ILE A 83 12.00 5.47 -12.60
N GLY A 84 13.33 5.52 -12.38
CA GLY A 84 13.98 6.56 -11.62
C GLY A 84 13.76 6.44 -10.11
N LYS A 85 13.70 7.57 -9.43
CA LYS A 85 13.45 7.64 -7.99
C LYS A 85 11.99 7.32 -7.70
N THR A 86 11.76 6.33 -6.86
CA THR A 86 10.41 5.93 -6.46
C THR A 86 10.27 5.96 -4.96
N LYS A 87 9.17 6.53 -4.49
CA LYS A 87 8.70 6.43 -3.13
C LYS A 87 7.21 6.16 -3.16
N ALA A 88 6.83 4.97 -2.74
CA ALA A 88 5.45 4.51 -2.77
C ALA A 88 5.09 3.75 -1.50
N GLY A 89 3.80 3.60 -1.24
CA GLY A 89 3.32 2.92 -0.06
C GLY A 89 1.89 2.45 -0.17
N ILE A 90 1.40 1.99 0.97
CA ILE A 90 0.01 1.64 1.18
C ILE A 90 -0.67 2.74 1.99
N LEU A 91 -1.85 3.16 1.56
CA LEU A 91 -2.63 4.20 2.22
C LEU A 91 -3.96 3.61 2.68
N THR A 92 -4.28 3.80 3.94
CA THR A 92 -5.59 3.49 4.49
C THR A 92 -6.34 4.79 4.74
N LEU A 93 -7.57 4.88 4.23
CA LEU A 93 -8.48 5.98 4.53
C LEU A 93 -9.66 5.45 5.33
N SER A 94 -10.19 6.25 6.26
CA SER A 94 -11.28 5.88 7.17
C SER A 94 -12.18 7.06 7.47
N LYS A 95 -13.49 6.85 7.44
CA LYS A 95 -14.47 7.81 8.01
C LYS A 95 -14.35 7.96 9.52
N TYR A 96 -13.77 6.95 10.17
CA TYR A 96 -13.62 6.91 11.63
C TYR A 96 -12.19 7.25 12.04
N ASN A 97 -12.03 7.74 13.25
CA ASN A 97 -10.72 8.10 13.78
C ASN A 97 -9.82 6.88 13.96
N ILE A 98 -8.63 6.91 13.36
CA ILE A 98 -7.59 5.92 13.58
C ILE A 98 -6.78 6.36 14.79
N GLU A 99 -6.93 5.64 15.91
CA GLU A 99 -6.26 5.94 17.17
C GLU A 99 -4.75 5.71 17.09
N SER A 100 -4.35 4.62 16.45
CA SER A 100 -2.94 4.28 16.25
C SER A 100 -2.75 3.41 15.02
N ALA A 101 -1.53 3.44 14.46
CA ALA A 101 -1.15 2.60 13.34
C ALA A 101 0.29 2.09 13.51
N VAL A 102 0.52 0.85 13.12
CA VAL A 102 1.83 0.20 13.17
C VAL A 102 2.15 -0.40 11.80
N ARG A 103 3.28 0.01 11.22
CA ARG A 103 3.84 -0.65 10.05
C ARG A 103 4.62 -1.88 10.45
N ARG A 104 4.42 -3.00 9.75
CA ARG A 104 5.19 -4.23 9.90
C ARG A 104 5.78 -4.66 8.58
N SER A 105 7.10 -4.83 8.52
CA SER A 105 7.78 -5.36 7.33
C SER A 105 7.49 -6.84 7.20
N PHE A 106 7.22 -7.28 5.98
CA PHE A 106 7.19 -8.69 5.64
C PHE A 106 8.61 -9.26 5.50
N PRO A 107 8.80 -10.58 5.71
CA PRO A 107 10.02 -11.25 5.30
C PRO A 107 10.19 -11.13 3.78
N LEU A 108 11.43 -10.92 3.35
CA LEU A 108 11.82 -10.79 1.94
C LEU A 108 12.69 -11.97 1.55
N THR A 109 12.79 -12.22 0.25
CA THR A 109 13.74 -13.18 -0.31
C THR A 109 15.19 -12.76 -0.10
N ASP A 110 16.12 -13.72 -0.09
CA ASP A 110 17.55 -13.45 -0.08
C ASP A 110 18.13 -13.14 -1.47
N SER A 111 17.34 -13.34 -2.54
CA SER A 111 17.74 -13.02 -3.90
C SER A 111 18.00 -11.52 -4.07
N PHE A 112 19.14 -11.18 -4.67
CA PHE A 112 19.51 -9.79 -4.94
C PHE A 112 18.55 -9.12 -5.93
N ILE A 113 18.08 -9.86 -6.91
CA ILE A 113 17.16 -9.36 -7.95
C ILE A 113 15.78 -9.06 -7.34
N ASP A 114 15.27 -9.99 -6.54
CA ASP A 114 13.98 -9.83 -5.88
C ASP A 114 14.03 -8.69 -4.85
N LYS A 115 15.14 -8.56 -4.10
CA LYS A 115 15.36 -7.41 -3.21
C LYS A 115 15.33 -6.07 -3.94
N LEU A 116 15.71 -6.03 -5.22
CA LEU A 116 15.67 -4.81 -6.01
C LEU A 116 14.23 -4.39 -6.36
N PHE A 117 13.31 -5.34 -6.50
CA PHE A 117 11.92 -5.12 -6.89
C PHE A 117 10.92 -5.21 -5.74
N ASP A 118 11.24 -5.97 -4.69
CA ASP A 118 10.37 -6.22 -3.52
C ASP A 118 10.79 -5.44 -2.26
N LEU A 119 11.51 -4.34 -2.47
CA LEU A 119 12.01 -3.51 -1.37
C LEU A 119 10.86 -3.11 -0.42
N ASP A 120 11.01 -3.52 0.86
CA ASP A 120 10.19 -3.05 1.97
C ASP A 120 8.71 -3.46 1.98
N ARG A 121 8.32 -4.56 1.31
CA ARG A 121 6.96 -5.10 1.41
C ARG A 121 6.49 -5.15 2.85
N CYS A 122 5.27 -4.66 3.08
CA CYS A 122 4.75 -4.48 4.42
C CYS A 122 3.23 -4.63 4.49
N PHE A 123 2.76 -4.70 5.71
CA PHE A 123 1.38 -4.42 6.05
C PHE A 123 1.30 -3.36 7.16
N ALA A 124 0.21 -2.63 7.18
CA ALA A 124 -0.08 -1.63 8.19
C ALA A 124 -1.28 -2.08 9.01
N VAL A 125 -1.14 -2.06 10.33
CA VAL A 125 -2.18 -2.42 11.28
C VAL A 125 -2.71 -1.13 11.90
N GLN A 126 -3.99 -0.82 11.69
CA GLN A 126 -4.65 0.35 12.24
C GLN A 126 -5.61 -0.10 13.35
N TYR A 127 -5.62 0.64 14.44
CA TYR A 127 -6.51 0.40 15.58
C TYR A 127 -7.54 1.52 15.68
N LEU A 128 -8.82 1.14 15.64
CA LEU A 128 -9.93 2.06 15.76
C LEU A 128 -10.74 1.73 17.00
N PRO A 129 -11.10 2.73 17.81
CA PRO A 129 -11.94 2.52 18.99
C PRO A 129 -13.36 2.12 18.56
N ILE A 130 -14.01 1.29 19.39
CA ILE A 130 -15.42 0.96 19.26
C ILE A 130 -16.14 1.58 20.44
N GLU A 131 -17.13 2.42 20.17
CA GLU A 131 -17.90 3.10 21.21
C GLU A 131 -18.55 2.09 22.18
N GLY A 132 -18.39 2.31 23.47
CA GLY A 132 -18.94 1.45 24.51
C GLY A 132 -18.22 0.10 24.70
N SER A 133 -17.06 -0.10 24.07
CA SER A 133 -16.29 -1.35 24.16
C SER A 133 -14.83 -1.10 24.50
N ASP A 134 -14.22 -2.06 25.23
CA ASP A 134 -12.77 -2.14 25.42
C ASP A 134 -12.06 -2.78 24.21
N LYS A 135 -12.82 -3.28 23.25
CA LYS A 135 -12.30 -3.91 22.01
C LYS A 135 -12.10 -2.89 20.91
N LYS A 136 -11.26 -3.26 19.95
CA LYS A 136 -10.91 -2.42 18.80
C LYS A 136 -11.40 -3.06 17.50
N LEU A 137 -11.70 -2.24 16.52
CA LEU A 137 -11.65 -2.66 15.13
C LEU A 137 -10.20 -2.55 14.66
N VAL A 138 -9.63 -3.66 14.25
CA VAL A 138 -8.25 -3.75 13.72
C VAL A 138 -8.31 -3.94 12.22
N MET A 139 -7.85 -2.93 11.50
CA MET A 139 -7.80 -2.91 10.04
C MET A 139 -6.38 -3.21 9.60
N ILE A 140 -6.20 -4.12 8.64
CA ILE A 140 -4.87 -4.47 8.13
C ILE A 140 -4.86 -4.27 6.61
N ASN A 141 -4.17 -3.23 6.17
CA ASN A 141 -3.88 -2.99 4.75
C ASN A 141 -2.51 -3.62 4.43
N LEU A 142 -2.44 -4.39 3.34
CA LEU A 142 -1.24 -5.15 3.00
C LEU A 142 -0.89 -5.07 1.51
N HIS A 143 0.40 -5.28 1.21
CA HIS A 143 0.91 -5.46 -0.13
C HIS A 143 2.06 -6.48 -0.10
N MET A 144 1.80 -7.69 -0.59
CA MET A 144 2.74 -8.81 -0.59
C MET A 144 3.66 -8.78 -1.81
N SER A 145 4.62 -9.70 -1.83
CA SER A 145 5.57 -9.85 -2.93
C SER A 145 4.88 -10.36 -4.19
N ALA A 146 5.10 -9.66 -5.31
CA ALA A 146 4.54 -10.04 -6.61
C ALA A 146 5.36 -11.14 -7.31
N TYR A 147 6.69 -11.12 -7.15
CA TYR A 147 7.63 -12.00 -7.82
C TYR A 147 8.15 -13.06 -6.82
N ASP A 148 7.42 -14.17 -6.72
CA ASP A 148 7.75 -15.27 -5.82
C ASP A 148 7.57 -16.60 -6.57
N GLU A 149 8.61 -16.99 -7.32
CA GLU A 149 8.61 -18.26 -8.02
C GLU A 149 8.62 -19.40 -6.99
N GLY A 150 7.53 -20.20 -7.00
CA GLY A 150 7.32 -21.28 -6.03
C GLY A 150 6.54 -20.89 -4.77
N GLY A 151 6.21 -19.61 -4.56
CA GLY A 151 5.32 -19.15 -3.50
C GLY A 151 5.89 -19.21 -2.07
N THR A 152 7.22 -19.40 -1.93
CA THR A 152 7.86 -19.60 -0.61
C THR A 152 7.85 -18.34 0.23
N VAL A 153 8.13 -17.18 -0.38
CA VAL A 153 8.17 -15.89 0.32
C VAL A 153 6.76 -15.49 0.74
N ARG A 154 5.78 -15.61 -0.16
CA ARG A 154 4.37 -15.33 0.15
C ARG A 154 3.82 -16.26 1.23
N ALA A 155 4.25 -17.53 1.26
CA ALA A 155 3.88 -18.44 2.34
C ALA A 155 4.35 -17.92 3.72
N GLN A 156 5.60 -17.45 3.82
CA GLN A 156 6.14 -16.84 5.04
C GLN A 156 5.43 -15.52 5.40
N GLN A 157 5.10 -14.71 4.40
CA GLN A 157 4.35 -13.47 4.59
C GLN A 157 2.92 -13.74 5.11
N LEU A 158 2.26 -14.75 4.57
CA LEU A 158 0.95 -15.21 5.04
C LEU A 158 1.01 -15.79 6.46
N GLU A 159 2.06 -16.53 6.80
CA GLU A 159 2.25 -17.04 8.16
C GLU A 159 2.37 -15.88 9.16
N MET A 160 3.18 -14.87 8.85
CA MET A 160 3.31 -13.66 9.67
C MET A 160 2.00 -12.90 9.80
N LEU A 161 1.25 -12.73 8.71
CA LEU A 161 -0.06 -12.09 8.72
C LEU A 161 -1.03 -12.87 9.61
N ASN A 162 -1.13 -14.19 9.41
CA ASN A 162 -2.01 -15.06 10.18
C ASN A 162 -1.68 -15.03 11.68
N PHE A 163 -0.40 -14.96 12.03
CA PHE A 163 0.02 -14.79 13.42
C PHE A 163 -0.56 -13.51 14.05
N VAL A 164 -0.47 -12.38 13.32
CA VAL A 164 -1.02 -11.11 13.81
C VAL A 164 -2.55 -11.13 13.88
N LEU A 165 -3.22 -11.67 12.86
CA LEU A 165 -4.67 -11.83 12.84
C LEU A 165 -5.15 -12.63 14.06
N LYS A 166 -4.48 -13.76 14.34
CA LYS A 166 -4.80 -14.63 15.48
C LYS A 166 -4.59 -13.91 16.82
N GLN A 167 -3.46 -13.23 16.97
CA GLN A 167 -3.18 -12.45 18.19
C GLN A 167 -4.25 -11.40 18.47
N GLU A 168 -4.68 -10.66 17.45
CA GLU A 168 -5.71 -9.63 17.64
C GLU A 168 -7.09 -10.24 17.91
N TYR A 169 -7.42 -11.35 17.24
CA TYR A 169 -8.65 -12.10 17.50
C TYR A 169 -8.70 -12.65 18.94
N GLU A 170 -7.58 -13.21 19.43
CA GLU A 170 -7.48 -13.75 20.81
C GLU A 170 -7.62 -12.67 21.89
N LYS A 171 -7.29 -11.40 21.57
CA LYS A 171 -7.58 -10.24 22.42
C LYS A 171 -9.06 -9.86 22.43
N GLY A 172 -9.87 -10.48 21.58
CA GLY A 172 -11.29 -10.19 21.39
C GLY A 172 -11.54 -9.02 20.43
N ASN A 173 -10.54 -8.57 19.68
CA ASN A 173 -10.69 -7.52 18.69
C ASN A 173 -11.41 -8.04 17.44
N TYR A 174 -12.08 -7.13 16.73
CA TYR A 174 -12.62 -7.40 15.39
C TYR A 174 -11.54 -7.12 14.36
N VAL A 175 -11.21 -8.10 13.52
CA VAL A 175 -10.06 -7.98 12.62
C VAL A 175 -10.50 -8.12 11.16
N VAL A 176 -10.06 -7.18 10.32
CA VAL A 176 -10.27 -7.18 8.86
C VAL A 176 -8.94 -6.97 8.18
N ALA A 177 -8.59 -7.84 7.23
CA ALA A 177 -7.41 -7.68 6.39
C ALA A 177 -7.79 -7.64 4.91
N GLY A 178 -7.14 -6.77 4.17
CA GLY A 178 -7.33 -6.63 2.74
C GLY A 178 -6.15 -5.92 2.08
N GLY A 179 -6.07 -6.02 0.77
CA GLY A 179 -5.00 -5.42 -0.01
C GLY A 179 -4.58 -6.31 -1.18
N ASP A 180 -3.32 -6.20 -1.57
CA ASP A 180 -2.71 -6.99 -2.64
C ASP A 180 -1.93 -8.17 -2.04
N PHE A 181 -2.45 -9.41 -2.31
CA PHE A 181 -1.95 -10.68 -1.77
C PHE A 181 -0.96 -11.37 -2.70
#